data_3ea711bf6d7262014beabcd524a09c70
#
_entry.id   3ea711bf6d7262014beabcd524a09c70
#
_cell.length_a   1.000
_cell.length_b   1.000
_cell.length_c   1.000
_cell.angle_alpha   90.00
_cell.angle_beta   90.00
_cell.angle_gamma   90.00
#
_symmetry.space_group_name_H-M   'P 1'
#
loop_
_entity.id
_entity.type
_entity.pdbx_description
1 polymer ?
#
loop_
_entity_poly.entity_id
_entity_poly.type
_entity_poly.pdbx_seq_one_letter_code
_entity_poly.pdbx_strand_id
1 'polypeptide(L)'
;MNFWQLIPKPLMVVAPMADVTDAPFRQMIAKYSAHTRADSTLGGPDVMWTEFVAADGLMRATPEGRVKLMADLIYVEEERPIVAQLFSSNPEYMEAGARLAAELGFDGIDLNMGCPSATIEKQGCGAAMIKNPAHAREVIKAAKRGAGDLPVSVKTRLGYHRDEVDTWIPEILAEQPAVLTIHARTRKEMSKVPAKWDRVAHAVQLRDQLGSNTLIIGNGDATSLADGHAKASESGADGVMFGRALFGNPWFFHPTKRLPHNLTGLPTRGVDRGELIDTNVAPADGIEFVTLEDRLNVLVEHTYLFAELLHFKSFNIMKKHYKGYVNGFAGAAQLRAQLMEQQTPEEIEQVVHNFLQTQT
;
A
#
# COMPACT_ATOMS: atom_id res chain seq x y z
N MET A 1 -11.80 16.44 13.23
CA MET A 1 -10.48 16.30 13.91
C MET A 1 -9.58 15.50 12.98
N ASN A 2 -8.34 15.90 12.76
CA ASN A 2 -7.43 15.20 11.85
C ASN A 2 -6.90 13.93 12.54
N PHE A 3 -7.34 12.75 12.11
CA PHE A 3 -6.98 11.47 12.74
C PHE A 3 -5.46 11.19 12.72
N TRP A 4 -4.72 11.74 11.73
CA TRP A 4 -3.27 11.61 11.66
C TRP A 4 -2.52 12.10 12.90
N GLN A 5 -3.10 13.03 13.63
CA GLN A 5 -2.51 13.60 14.85
C GLN A 5 -2.75 12.72 16.08
N LEU A 6 -3.67 11.77 15.99
CA LEU A 6 -4.05 10.89 17.10
C LEU A 6 -3.25 9.59 17.14
N ILE A 7 -2.62 9.22 16.02
CA ILE A 7 -1.87 7.98 15.90
C ILE A 7 -0.43 8.19 16.37
N PRO A 8 0.10 7.32 17.27
CA PRO A 8 1.49 7.38 17.70
C PRO A 8 2.48 7.26 16.52
N LYS A 9 3.57 8.00 16.57
CA LYS A 9 4.66 7.92 15.58
C LYS A 9 5.77 6.98 16.05
N PRO A 10 6.51 6.37 15.13
CA PRO A 10 6.35 6.45 13.68
C PRO A 10 5.19 5.60 13.15
N LEU A 11 4.45 6.14 12.19
CA LEU A 11 3.32 5.47 11.52
C LEU A 11 3.81 4.31 10.64
N MET A 12 3.15 3.15 10.73
CA MET A 12 3.44 1.96 9.91
C MET A 12 2.22 1.64 9.03
N VAL A 13 2.29 1.96 7.74
CA VAL A 13 1.09 2.05 6.90
C VAL A 13 1.16 1.20 5.62
N VAL A 14 -0.01 0.84 5.07
CA VAL A 14 -0.16 0.04 3.85
C VAL A 14 -0.10 0.95 2.61
N ALA A 15 0.69 0.59 1.60
CA ALA A 15 0.82 1.35 0.36
C ALA A 15 -0.34 1.09 -0.61
N PRO A 16 -0.87 2.12 -1.29
CA PRO A 16 -1.75 1.94 -2.46
C PRO A 16 -0.97 1.32 -3.62
N MET A 17 -1.43 0.18 -4.12
CA MET A 17 -0.79 -0.56 -5.23
C MET A 17 -1.87 -1.07 -6.20
N ALA A 18 -1.81 -0.63 -7.47
CA ALA A 18 -2.77 -1.03 -8.50
C ALA A 18 -2.86 -2.56 -8.68
N ASP A 19 -4.08 -3.06 -8.75
CA ASP A 19 -4.42 -4.49 -8.84
C ASP A 19 -3.77 -5.33 -7.71
N VAL A 20 -3.53 -4.77 -6.54
CA VAL A 20 -2.92 -5.44 -5.38
C VAL A 20 -3.63 -5.08 -4.09
N THR A 21 -3.74 -3.79 -3.74
CA THR A 21 -4.40 -3.34 -2.51
C THR A 21 -5.90 -3.12 -2.73
N ASP A 22 -6.52 -4.06 -3.45
CA ASP A 22 -7.97 -4.18 -3.57
C ASP A 22 -8.64 -4.53 -2.22
N ALA A 23 -9.96 -4.48 -2.18
CA ALA A 23 -10.69 -4.74 -0.93
C ALA A 23 -10.36 -6.12 -0.31
N PRO A 24 -10.34 -7.24 -1.07
CA PRO A 24 -9.94 -8.54 -0.53
C PRO A 24 -8.56 -8.54 0.14
N PHE A 25 -7.55 -7.98 -0.53
CA PHE A 25 -6.18 -7.91 0.02
C PHE A 25 -6.13 -7.10 1.31
N ARG A 26 -6.79 -5.93 1.36
CA ARG A 26 -6.81 -5.10 2.57
C ARG A 26 -7.53 -5.78 3.72
N GLN A 27 -8.65 -6.46 3.45
CA GLN A 27 -9.38 -7.23 4.46
C GLN A 27 -8.54 -8.39 5.02
N MET A 28 -7.75 -9.08 4.17
CA MET A 28 -6.80 -10.08 4.66
C MET A 28 -5.77 -9.47 5.62
N ILE A 29 -5.22 -8.29 5.29
CA ILE A 29 -4.28 -7.60 6.18
C ILE A 29 -4.98 -7.15 7.46
N ALA A 30 -6.17 -6.55 7.39
CA ALA A 30 -6.93 -6.13 8.55
C ALA A 30 -7.19 -7.30 9.51
N LYS A 31 -7.66 -8.44 8.97
CA LYS A 31 -7.97 -9.64 9.74
C LYS A 31 -6.75 -10.28 10.39
N TYR A 32 -5.70 -10.55 9.62
CA TYR A 32 -4.57 -11.35 10.08
C TYR A 32 -3.47 -10.56 10.80
N SER A 33 -3.43 -9.25 10.62
CA SER A 33 -2.58 -8.35 11.40
C SER A 33 -3.26 -7.83 12.67
N ALA A 34 -4.57 -8.05 12.84
CA ALA A 34 -5.30 -7.61 14.04
C ALA A 34 -4.73 -8.23 15.31
N HIS A 35 -4.56 -7.39 16.32
CA HIS A 35 -4.15 -7.80 17.66
C HIS A 35 -4.62 -6.78 18.70
N THR A 36 -4.69 -7.17 19.96
CA THR A 36 -4.98 -6.26 21.07
C THR A 36 -3.67 -5.65 21.57
N ARG A 37 -3.57 -4.32 21.54
CA ARG A 37 -2.45 -3.57 22.14
C ARG A 37 -2.52 -3.59 23.66
N ALA A 38 -1.44 -3.20 24.33
CA ALA A 38 -1.37 -3.16 25.80
C ALA A 38 -2.40 -2.19 26.43
N ASP A 39 -2.81 -1.16 25.70
CA ASP A 39 -3.85 -0.20 26.10
C ASP A 39 -5.28 -0.67 25.76
N SER A 40 -5.45 -1.92 25.38
CA SER A 40 -6.70 -2.55 24.93
C SER A 40 -7.28 -2.01 23.62
N THR A 41 -6.55 -1.19 22.88
CA THR A 41 -6.95 -0.77 21.53
C THR A 41 -6.64 -1.84 20.49
N LEU A 42 -7.35 -1.79 19.35
CA LEU A 42 -7.06 -2.67 18.23
C LEU A 42 -5.77 -2.22 17.52
N GLY A 43 -4.83 -3.16 17.33
CA GLY A 43 -3.61 -2.99 16.56
C GLY A 43 -3.71 -3.66 15.20
N GLY A 44 -2.83 -3.26 14.33
CA GLY A 44 -2.72 -3.66 12.94
C GLY A 44 -1.91 -2.61 12.18
N PRO A 45 -2.09 -2.42 10.87
CA PRO A 45 -1.58 -1.25 10.17
C PRO A 45 -2.21 0.03 10.75
N ASP A 46 -1.41 1.09 10.89
CA ASP A 46 -1.91 2.34 11.44
C ASP A 46 -2.88 3.07 10.49
N VAL A 47 -2.69 2.94 9.18
CA VAL A 47 -3.58 3.48 8.15
C VAL A 47 -3.49 2.62 6.90
N MET A 48 -4.61 2.46 6.21
CA MET A 48 -4.70 1.79 4.91
C MET A 48 -5.12 2.76 3.80
N TRP A 49 -4.79 2.41 2.55
CA TRP A 49 -5.22 3.12 1.34
C TRP A 49 -5.95 2.17 0.42
N THR A 50 -6.95 2.69 -0.28
CA THR A 50 -7.53 2.01 -1.44
C THR A 50 -6.52 1.94 -2.59
N GLU A 51 -6.83 1.17 -3.62
CA GLU A 51 -6.23 1.39 -4.94
C GLU A 51 -6.54 2.82 -5.39
N PHE A 52 -5.76 3.35 -6.36
CA PHE A 52 -6.03 4.69 -6.88
C PHE A 52 -7.14 4.67 -7.94
N VAL A 53 -8.12 5.55 -7.80
CA VAL A 53 -9.29 5.64 -8.67
C VAL A 53 -9.26 6.93 -9.49
N ALA A 54 -9.65 6.84 -10.76
CA ALA A 54 -9.78 8.01 -11.64
C ALA A 54 -11.00 8.85 -11.24
N ALA A 55 -10.80 10.05 -10.73
CA ALA A 55 -11.89 10.97 -10.42
C ALA A 55 -12.69 11.35 -11.67
N ASP A 56 -12.02 11.56 -12.80
CA ASP A 56 -12.67 11.75 -14.11
C ASP A 56 -13.60 10.59 -14.47
N GLY A 57 -13.12 9.35 -14.22
CA GLY A 57 -13.91 8.15 -14.47
C GLY A 57 -15.16 8.09 -13.60
N LEU A 58 -15.04 8.37 -12.31
CA LEU A 58 -16.17 8.38 -11.37
C LEU A 58 -17.27 9.36 -11.80
N MET A 59 -16.89 10.48 -12.43
CA MET A 59 -17.83 11.53 -12.84
C MET A 59 -18.40 11.33 -14.25
N ARG A 60 -17.66 10.67 -15.15
CA ARG A 60 -17.99 10.62 -16.58
C ARG A 60 -18.31 9.22 -17.11
N ALA A 61 -18.03 8.17 -16.37
CA ALA A 61 -18.27 6.80 -16.81
C ALA A 61 -19.77 6.51 -17.00
N THR A 62 -20.07 5.55 -17.88
CA THR A 62 -21.40 4.95 -17.92
C THR A 62 -21.74 4.31 -16.57
N PRO A 63 -23.04 4.03 -16.27
CA PRO A 63 -23.42 3.38 -15.02
C PRO A 63 -22.60 2.09 -14.76
N GLU A 64 -22.40 1.26 -15.77
CA GLU A 64 -21.64 0.00 -15.68
C GLU A 64 -20.13 0.25 -15.43
N GLY A 65 -19.58 1.27 -16.10
CA GLY A 65 -18.18 1.70 -15.88
C GLY A 65 -17.97 2.26 -14.48
N ARG A 66 -18.96 3.01 -13.97
CA ARG A 66 -18.93 3.58 -12.62
C ARG A 66 -18.96 2.47 -11.55
N VAL A 67 -19.76 1.44 -11.72
CA VAL A 67 -19.81 0.27 -10.79
C VAL A 67 -18.41 -0.33 -10.64
N LYS A 68 -17.67 -0.50 -11.74
CA LYS A 68 -16.29 -1.05 -11.70
C LYS A 68 -15.32 -0.15 -10.95
N LEU A 69 -15.44 1.18 -11.12
CA LEU A 69 -14.59 2.15 -10.40
C LEU A 69 -14.95 2.24 -8.91
N MET A 70 -16.25 2.16 -8.59
CA MET A 70 -16.72 2.16 -7.21
C MET A 70 -16.25 0.93 -6.42
N ALA A 71 -15.97 -0.17 -7.10
CA ALA A 71 -15.43 -1.37 -6.45
C ALA A 71 -14.01 -1.16 -5.89
N ASP A 72 -13.22 -0.27 -6.46
CA ASP A 72 -11.91 0.08 -5.90
C ASP A 72 -12.03 0.95 -4.63
N LEU A 73 -13.25 1.42 -4.33
CA LEU A 73 -13.60 2.20 -3.13
C LEU A 73 -14.37 1.38 -2.07
N ILE A 74 -14.57 0.07 -2.27
CA ILE A 74 -15.16 -0.82 -1.25
C ILE A 74 -14.19 -0.96 -0.07
N TYR A 75 -14.70 -0.83 1.15
CA TYR A 75 -13.95 -1.10 2.38
C TYR A 75 -14.90 -1.59 3.49
N VAL A 76 -14.32 -2.12 4.57
CA VAL A 76 -15.03 -2.51 5.80
C VAL A 76 -14.47 -1.74 7.01
N GLU A 77 -15.21 -1.71 8.11
CA GLU A 77 -14.85 -0.94 9.31
C GLU A 77 -13.50 -1.36 9.91
N GLU A 78 -13.12 -2.62 9.78
CA GLU A 78 -11.86 -3.18 10.26
C GLU A 78 -10.63 -2.64 9.52
N GLU A 79 -10.83 -1.98 8.36
CA GLU A 79 -9.74 -1.35 7.59
C GLU A 79 -9.43 0.08 8.07
N ARG A 80 -10.24 0.64 8.97
CA ARG A 80 -10.07 2.04 9.44
C ARG A 80 -8.86 2.22 10.36
N PRO A 81 -8.18 3.37 10.26
CA PRO A 81 -8.42 4.50 9.32
C PRO A 81 -8.09 4.13 7.88
N ILE A 82 -9.01 4.43 6.95
CA ILE A 82 -8.84 4.18 5.51
C ILE A 82 -8.93 5.44 4.67
N VAL A 83 -7.98 5.59 3.73
CA VAL A 83 -7.82 6.76 2.87
C VAL A 83 -8.14 6.38 1.42
N ALA A 84 -9.06 7.11 0.79
CA ALA A 84 -9.35 6.95 -0.64
C ALA A 84 -8.25 7.61 -1.48
N GLN A 85 -7.52 6.85 -2.31
CA GLN A 85 -6.55 7.44 -3.22
C GLN A 85 -7.19 7.74 -4.58
N LEU A 86 -7.12 9.01 -5.00
CA LEU A 86 -7.66 9.50 -6.26
C LEU A 86 -6.56 10.02 -7.18
N PHE A 87 -6.85 10.04 -8.48
CA PHE A 87 -6.06 10.80 -9.46
C PHE A 87 -6.93 11.51 -10.47
N SER A 88 -6.55 12.72 -10.84
CA SER A 88 -7.07 13.50 -11.94
C SER A 88 -6.10 14.63 -12.25
N SER A 89 -6.04 15.07 -13.48
CA SER A 89 -5.42 16.35 -13.86
C SER A 89 -6.44 17.48 -13.97
N ASN A 90 -7.72 17.21 -13.82
CA ASN A 90 -8.77 18.22 -13.85
C ASN A 90 -9.19 18.56 -12.40
N PRO A 91 -9.01 19.86 -11.96
CA PRO A 91 -9.38 20.28 -10.62
C PRO A 91 -10.86 20.07 -10.29
N GLU A 92 -11.78 20.29 -11.25
CA GLU A 92 -13.22 20.12 -11.02
C GLU A 92 -13.59 18.65 -10.73
N TYR A 93 -13.02 17.73 -11.51
CA TYR A 93 -13.23 16.29 -11.26
C TYR A 93 -12.55 15.83 -9.98
N MET A 94 -11.38 16.38 -9.64
CA MET A 94 -10.73 16.08 -8.36
C MET A 94 -11.56 16.56 -7.18
N GLU A 95 -12.14 17.75 -7.24
CA GLU A 95 -13.05 18.28 -6.22
C GLU A 95 -14.29 17.38 -6.06
N ALA A 96 -14.91 16.98 -7.19
CA ALA A 96 -16.09 16.12 -7.18
C ALA A 96 -15.76 14.71 -6.65
N GLY A 97 -14.61 14.14 -7.04
CA GLY A 97 -14.15 12.83 -6.54
C GLY A 97 -13.83 12.86 -5.06
N ALA A 98 -13.21 13.95 -4.58
CA ALA A 98 -12.93 14.13 -3.15
C ALA A 98 -14.22 14.25 -2.33
N ARG A 99 -15.23 14.96 -2.85
CA ARG A 99 -16.54 15.05 -2.22
C ARG A 99 -17.23 13.69 -2.15
N LEU A 100 -17.20 12.92 -3.23
CA LEU A 100 -17.73 11.56 -3.24
C LEU A 100 -17.05 10.66 -2.20
N ALA A 101 -15.72 10.73 -2.08
CA ALA A 101 -15.01 9.96 -1.07
C ALA A 101 -15.41 10.37 0.36
N ALA A 102 -15.64 11.65 0.61
CA ALA A 102 -16.17 12.12 1.89
C ALA A 102 -17.60 11.62 2.15
N GLU A 103 -18.48 11.63 1.15
CA GLU A 103 -19.84 11.09 1.23
C GLU A 103 -19.87 9.58 1.47
N LEU A 104 -18.87 8.84 0.96
CA LEU A 104 -18.69 7.41 1.19
C LEU A 104 -18.12 7.08 2.59
N GLY A 105 -17.78 8.10 3.40
CA GLY A 105 -17.37 7.92 4.78
C GLY A 105 -15.90 7.52 4.96
N PHE A 106 -15.01 7.79 4.00
CA PHE A 106 -13.57 7.63 4.18
C PHE A 106 -13.02 8.55 5.27
N ASP A 107 -11.91 8.15 5.91
CA ASP A 107 -11.27 8.95 6.97
C ASP A 107 -10.35 10.04 6.41
N GLY A 108 -9.95 9.93 5.14
CA GLY A 108 -9.12 10.89 4.44
C GLY A 108 -9.07 10.64 2.93
N ILE A 109 -8.46 11.58 2.23
CA ILE A 109 -8.30 11.54 0.77
C ILE A 109 -6.83 11.70 0.44
N ASP A 110 -6.33 10.92 -0.52
CA ASP A 110 -4.96 10.98 -1.00
C ASP A 110 -4.91 11.23 -2.50
N LEU A 111 -3.93 12.02 -2.92
CA LEU A 111 -3.72 12.37 -4.32
C LEU A 111 -2.52 11.58 -4.87
N ASN A 112 -2.76 10.79 -5.91
CA ASN A 112 -1.69 10.09 -6.59
C ASN A 112 -0.93 11.03 -7.54
N MET A 113 0.26 11.47 -7.10
CA MET A 113 1.20 12.26 -7.90
C MET A 113 2.53 11.51 -8.11
N GLY A 114 2.49 10.16 -8.11
CA GLY A 114 3.70 9.35 -8.21
C GLY A 114 3.61 8.13 -9.11
N CYS A 115 2.43 7.76 -9.63
CA CYS A 115 2.25 6.61 -10.52
C CYS A 115 3.00 6.81 -11.84
N PRO A 116 3.91 5.87 -12.23
CA PRO A 116 4.70 6.00 -13.46
C PRO A 116 4.04 5.33 -14.67
N SER A 117 2.77 4.93 -14.59
CA SER A 117 2.04 4.27 -15.68
C SER A 117 1.88 5.22 -16.87
N ALA A 118 2.31 4.77 -18.05
CA ALA A 118 2.22 5.55 -19.27
C ALA A 118 0.77 5.97 -19.61
N THR A 119 -0.21 5.14 -19.28
CA THR A 119 -1.63 5.44 -19.48
C THR A 119 -2.09 6.60 -18.60
N ILE A 120 -1.63 6.64 -17.35
CA ILE A 120 -1.96 7.71 -16.39
C ILE A 120 -1.19 8.98 -16.75
N GLU A 121 0.08 8.88 -17.09
CA GLU A 121 0.92 10.04 -17.48
C GLU A 121 0.43 10.74 -18.75
N LYS A 122 -0.13 10.00 -19.72
CA LYS A 122 -0.76 10.60 -20.93
C LYS A 122 -1.94 11.48 -20.61
N GLN A 123 -2.58 11.30 -19.46
CA GLN A 123 -3.67 12.12 -18.95
C GLN A 123 -3.18 13.31 -18.11
N GLY A 124 -1.87 13.53 -18.01
CA GLY A 124 -1.29 14.56 -17.16
C GLY A 124 -1.28 14.20 -15.66
N CYS A 125 -1.65 12.97 -15.30
CA CYS A 125 -1.82 12.50 -13.92
C CYS A 125 -0.61 11.74 -13.39
N GLY A 126 -0.65 11.33 -12.14
CA GLY A 126 0.39 10.55 -11.51
C GLY A 126 1.73 11.30 -11.47
N ALA A 127 2.82 10.64 -11.83
CA ALA A 127 4.14 11.26 -11.84
C ALA A 127 4.28 12.43 -12.85
N ALA A 128 3.41 12.54 -13.85
CA ALA A 128 3.40 13.66 -14.78
C ALA A 128 3.12 15.02 -14.10
N MET A 129 2.44 15.03 -12.95
CA MET A 129 2.19 16.23 -12.14
C MET A 129 3.49 16.92 -11.70
N ILE A 130 4.57 16.19 -11.51
CA ILE A 130 5.89 16.72 -11.11
C ILE A 130 6.41 17.75 -12.14
N LYS A 131 6.03 17.60 -13.40
CA LYS A 131 6.46 18.51 -14.49
C LYS A 131 5.73 19.85 -14.49
N ASN A 132 4.63 19.98 -13.74
CA ASN A 132 3.85 21.22 -13.65
C ASN A 132 3.41 21.44 -12.19
N PRO A 133 4.31 21.89 -11.31
CA PRO A 133 4.03 22.08 -9.88
C PRO A 133 2.88 23.07 -9.62
N ALA A 134 2.77 24.14 -10.41
CA ALA A 134 1.67 25.11 -10.27
C ALA A 134 0.30 24.42 -10.47
N HIS A 135 0.18 23.60 -11.50
CA HIS A 135 -1.05 22.84 -11.76
C HIS A 135 -1.32 21.80 -10.66
N ALA A 136 -0.28 21.11 -10.17
CA ALA A 136 -0.42 20.17 -9.06
C ALA A 136 -0.99 20.86 -7.81
N ARG A 137 -0.57 22.09 -7.51
CA ARG A 137 -1.13 22.90 -6.41
C ARG A 137 -2.62 23.17 -6.61
N GLU A 138 -3.06 23.55 -7.82
CA GLU A 138 -4.49 23.76 -8.11
C GLU A 138 -5.31 22.47 -7.89
N VAL A 139 -4.78 21.31 -8.26
CA VAL A 139 -5.42 20.01 -8.01
C VAL A 139 -5.51 19.71 -6.51
N ILE A 140 -4.46 20.01 -5.72
CA ILE A 140 -4.48 19.84 -4.26
C ILE A 140 -5.54 20.76 -3.61
N LYS A 141 -5.60 22.03 -4.02
CA LYS A 141 -6.62 22.97 -3.54
C LYS A 141 -8.04 22.50 -3.86
N ALA A 142 -8.25 21.97 -5.06
CA ALA A 142 -9.53 21.43 -5.47
C ALA A 142 -9.95 20.21 -4.63
N ALA A 143 -9.02 19.28 -4.40
CA ALA A 143 -9.26 18.14 -3.50
C ALA A 143 -9.66 18.61 -2.10
N LYS A 144 -8.98 19.62 -1.53
CA LYS A 144 -9.31 20.17 -0.22
C LYS A 144 -10.71 20.78 -0.17
N ARG A 145 -11.12 21.49 -1.24
CA ARG A 145 -12.50 22.02 -1.29
C ARG A 145 -13.54 20.88 -1.30
N GLY A 146 -13.27 19.82 -2.07
CA GLY A 146 -14.17 18.67 -2.15
C GLY A 146 -14.19 17.84 -0.87
N ALA A 147 -13.04 17.69 -0.22
CA ALA A 147 -12.87 16.91 1.00
C ALA A 147 -13.58 17.52 2.23
N GLY A 148 -13.87 18.84 2.22
CA GLY A 148 -14.42 19.51 3.39
C GLY A 148 -13.46 19.44 4.58
N ASP A 149 -13.90 18.83 5.68
CA ASP A 149 -13.12 18.69 6.91
C ASP A 149 -12.17 17.49 6.91
N LEU A 150 -12.23 16.61 5.89
CA LEU A 150 -11.36 15.45 5.83
C LEU A 150 -9.91 15.86 5.49
N PRO A 151 -8.92 15.22 6.11
CA PRO A 151 -7.53 15.46 5.77
C PRO A 151 -7.21 15.02 4.35
N VAL A 152 -6.49 15.87 3.61
CA VAL A 152 -5.98 15.57 2.27
C VAL A 152 -4.49 15.29 2.35
N SER A 153 -4.06 14.18 1.80
CA SER A 153 -2.65 13.76 1.66
C SER A 153 -2.22 13.70 0.20
N VAL A 154 -0.92 13.62 -0.03
CA VAL A 154 -0.33 13.48 -1.36
C VAL A 154 0.70 12.35 -1.35
N LYS A 155 0.65 11.46 -2.34
CA LYS A 155 1.70 10.46 -2.56
C LYS A 155 2.46 10.75 -3.84
N THR A 156 3.77 10.96 -3.72
CA THR A 156 4.63 11.37 -4.84
C THR A 156 5.96 10.60 -4.90
N ARG A 157 6.88 11.09 -5.74
CA ARG A 157 8.26 10.63 -5.93
C ARG A 157 9.26 11.78 -5.78
N LEU A 158 10.56 11.45 -5.76
CA LEU A 158 11.66 12.42 -5.63
C LEU A 158 11.77 13.40 -6.81
N GLY A 159 11.16 13.09 -7.92
CA GLY A 159 11.25 13.84 -9.16
C GLY A 159 10.83 13.00 -10.36
N TYR A 160 10.82 13.59 -11.56
CA TYR A 160 10.41 12.91 -12.79
C TYR A 160 11.58 12.19 -13.49
N HIS A 161 12.51 12.94 -14.09
CA HIS A 161 13.68 12.38 -14.77
C HIS A 161 14.91 12.31 -13.87
N ARG A 162 15.02 13.24 -12.94
CA ARG A 162 16.11 13.43 -11.98
C ARG A 162 15.54 13.69 -10.59
N ASP A 163 16.40 13.81 -9.62
CA ASP A 163 16.06 14.29 -8.28
C ASP A 163 15.63 15.77 -8.37
N GLU A 164 14.45 16.08 -7.91
CA GLU A 164 13.82 17.39 -7.92
C GLU A 164 13.25 17.74 -6.53
N VAL A 165 13.74 17.08 -5.47
CA VAL A 165 13.22 17.27 -4.09
C VAL A 165 13.23 18.74 -3.69
N ASP A 166 14.31 19.47 -4.00
CA ASP A 166 14.48 20.88 -3.60
C ASP A 166 13.49 21.84 -4.27
N THR A 167 12.93 21.46 -5.40
CA THR A 167 11.97 22.29 -6.15
C THR A 167 10.54 21.77 -6.09
N TRP A 168 10.36 20.44 -6.04
CA TRP A 168 9.06 19.79 -6.08
C TRP A 168 8.39 19.69 -4.70
N ILE A 169 9.13 19.28 -3.68
CA ILE A 169 8.57 19.09 -2.34
C ILE A 169 8.05 20.41 -1.73
N PRO A 170 8.77 21.55 -1.82
CA PRO A 170 8.27 22.82 -1.33
C PRO A 170 6.93 23.24 -1.97
N GLU A 171 6.71 22.95 -3.25
CA GLU A 171 5.46 23.27 -3.93
C GLU A 171 4.25 22.50 -3.37
N ILE A 172 4.46 21.24 -2.99
CA ILE A 172 3.42 20.46 -2.31
C ILE A 172 3.21 20.97 -0.88
N LEU A 173 4.30 21.21 -0.15
CA LEU A 173 4.25 21.69 1.24
C LEU A 173 3.58 23.05 1.36
N ALA A 174 3.67 23.91 0.33
CA ALA A 174 2.99 25.20 0.28
C ALA A 174 1.45 25.06 0.36
N GLU A 175 0.91 23.93 -0.08
CA GLU A 175 -0.52 23.62 0.04
C GLU A 175 -0.88 22.92 1.36
N GLN A 176 0.08 22.69 2.25
CA GLN A 176 -0.10 22.10 3.59
C GLN A 176 -1.03 20.85 3.59
N PRO A 177 -0.70 19.78 2.83
CA PRO A 177 -1.42 18.54 2.98
C PRO A 177 -1.22 17.97 4.40
N ALA A 178 -2.15 17.15 4.88
CA ALA A 178 -2.01 16.51 6.18
C ALA A 178 -0.78 15.57 6.21
N VAL A 179 -0.57 14.86 5.10
CA VAL A 179 0.56 13.93 4.91
C VAL A 179 1.13 14.07 3.51
N LEU A 180 2.44 13.96 3.40
CA LEU A 180 3.17 13.80 2.15
C LEU A 180 3.94 12.47 2.18
N THR A 181 3.50 11.50 1.38
CA THR A 181 4.20 10.22 1.22
C THR A 181 5.16 10.30 0.03
N ILE A 182 6.43 10.00 0.27
CA ILE A 182 7.49 10.09 -0.74
C ILE A 182 8.02 8.70 -1.07
N HIS A 183 7.74 8.20 -2.30
CA HIS A 183 8.48 7.06 -2.80
C HIS A 183 9.92 7.51 -3.11
N ALA A 184 10.88 6.96 -2.39
CA ALA A 184 12.29 7.40 -2.36
C ALA A 184 13.06 7.06 -3.66
N ARG A 185 12.43 7.32 -4.81
CA ARG A 185 12.96 7.16 -6.18
C ARG A 185 12.32 8.17 -7.11
N THR A 186 13.01 8.52 -8.19
CA THR A 186 12.39 9.28 -9.28
C THR A 186 11.43 8.40 -10.11
N ARG A 187 10.64 9.04 -10.95
CA ARG A 187 9.79 8.31 -11.93
C ARG A 187 10.65 7.48 -12.90
N LYS A 188 11.77 8.02 -13.39
CA LYS A 188 12.66 7.34 -14.33
C LYS A 188 13.30 6.08 -13.72
N GLU A 189 13.62 6.12 -12.46
CA GLU A 189 14.23 4.99 -11.73
C GLU A 189 13.24 3.84 -11.49
N MET A 190 11.95 4.12 -11.46
CA MET A 190 10.91 3.12 -11.20
C MET A 190 11.13 2.41 -9.84
N SER A 191 11.50 1.12 -9.88
CA SER A 191 11.94 0.29 -8.75
C SER A 191 13.24 -0.45 -9.06
N LYS A 192 14.08 0.11 -9.97
CA LYS A 192 15.26 -0.57 -10.51
C LYS A 192 16.55 -0.25 -9.74
N VAL A 193 16.53 0.74 -8.88
CA VAL A 193 17.65 1.17 -8.02
C VAL A 193 17.23 1.09 -6.56
N PRO A 194 18.15 1.09 -5.58
CA PRO A 194 17.80 1.21 -4.17
C PRO A 194 17.01 2.49 -3.86
N ALA A 195 16.14 2.44 -2.87
CA ALA A 195 15.42 3.61 -2.36
C ALA A 195 16.38 4.56 -1.65
N LYS A 196 16.27 5.85 -1.93
CA LYS A 196 17.16 6.90 -1.44
C LYS A 196 16.56 7.54 -0.19
N TRP A 197 16.73 6.91 0.96
CA TRP A 197 16.15 7.37 2.22
C TRP A 197 16.79 8.67 2.74
N ASP A 198 18.03 8.96 2.35
CA ASP A 198 18.67 10.26 2.55
C ASP A 198 17.88 11.43 1.93
N ARG A 199 17.18 11.17 0.81
CA ARG A 199 16.30 12.17 0.18
C ARG A 199 14.97 12.33 0.90
N VAL A 200 14.49 11.30 1.60
CA VAL A 200 13.36 11.43 2.54
C VAL A 200 13.78 12.29 3.73
N ALA A 201 14.95 12.03 4.30
CA ALA A 201 15.50 12.88 5.37
C ALA A 201 15.64 14.36 4.95
N HIS A 202 16.07 14.59 3.71
CA HIS A 202 16.14 15.95 3.17
C HIS A 202 14.76 16.60 3.03
N ALA A 203 13.73 15.85 2.61
CA ALA A 203 12.36 16.36 2.55
C ALA A 203 11.81 16.73 3.96
N VAL A 204 12.20 15.97 5.00
CA VAL A 204 11.89 16.31 6.39
C VAL A 204 12.54 17.67 6.77
N GLN A 205 13.81 17.87 6.42
CA GLN A 205 14.49 19.14 6.67
C GLN A 205 13.82 20.32 5.96
N LEU A 206 13.38 20.15 4.71
CA LEU A 206 12.64 21.18 3.96
C LEU A 206 11.31 21.50 4.63
N ARG A 207 10.54 20.47 5.07
CA ARG A 207 9.31 20.63 5.84
C ARG A 207 9.54 21.49 7.09
N ASP A 208 10.60 21.19 7.86
CA ASP A 208 10.93 21.88 9.11
C ASP A 208 11.37 23.32 8.85
N GLN A 209 12.20 23.56 7.82
CA GLN A 209 12.63 24.91 7.41
C GLN A 209 11.45 25.78 6.95
N LEU A 210 10.44 25.19 6.33
CA LEU A 210 9.22 25.88 5.89
C LEU A 210 8.19 26.07 7.02
N GLY A 211 8.45 25.51 8.22
CA GLY A 211 7.51 25.54 9.33
C GLY A 211 6.19 24.82 9.03
N SER A 212 6.19 23.81 8.13
CA SER A 212 5.00 23.08 7.75
C SER A 212 4.67 21.99 8.78
N ASN A 213 3.39 21.81 9.09
CA ASN A 213 2.89 20.73 9.96
C ASN A 213 2.58 19.43 9.20
N THR A 214 2.89 19.35 7.91
CA THR A 214 2.70 18.16 7.06
C THR A 214 3.54 17.00 7.60
N LEU A 215 2.92 15.84 7.81
CA LEU A 215 3.66 14.64 8.17
C LEU A 215 4.37 14.08 6.93
N ILE A 216 5.62 13.65 7.08
CA ILE A 216 6.39 13.02 6.00
C ILE A 216 6.42 11.50 6.23
N ILE A 217 5.91 10.74 5.26
CA ILE A 217 5.99 9.27 5.24
C ILE A 217 6.96 8.84 4.14
N GLY A 218 7.97 8.05 4.50
CA GLY A 218 8.89 7.46 3.54
C GLY A 218 8.34 6.15 2.97
N ASN A 219 8.61 5.90 1.68
CA ASN A 219 8.21 4.66 1.00
C ASN A 219 9.34 4.15 0.10
N GLY A 220 9.58 2.86 0.13
CA GLY A 220 10.55 2.16 -0.72
C GLY A 220 11.49 1.26 0.07
N ASP A 221 11.59 0.00 -0.36
CA ASP A 221 12.48 -1.07 0.15
C ASP A 221 12.40 -1.36 1.66
N ALA A 222 11.38 -0.89 2.35
CA ALA A 222 11.12 -1.31 3.72
C ALA A 222 10.63 -2.77 3.74
N THR A 223 11.30 -3.63 4.52
CA THR A 223 11.16 -5.09 4.47
C THR A 223 10.50 -5.70 5.69
N SER A 224 10.53 -5.01 6.83
CA SER A 224 9.92 -5.44 8.10
C SER A 224 9.53 -4.24 8.94
N LEU A 225 8.77 -4.44 10.01
CA LEU A 225 8.45 -3.37 10.97
C LEU A 225 9.72 -2.83 11.63
N ALA A 226 10.67 -3.71 12.00
CA ALA A 226 11.95 -3.30 12.58
C ALA A 226 12.75 -2.41 11.60
N ASP A 227 12.85 -2.82 10.33
CA ASP A 227 13.47 -2.03 9.27
C ASP A 227 12.72 -0.69 9.05
N GLY A 228 11.38 -0.72 9.14
CA GLY A 228 10.57 0.51 9.09
C GLY A 228 10.88 1.48 10.23
N HIS A 229 10.95 0.98 11.47
CA HIS A 229 11.34 1.80 12.62
C HIS A 229 12.75 2.38 12.48
N ALA A 230 13.72 1.58 12.02
CA ALA A 230 15.08 2.05 11.76
C ALA A 230 15.07 3.17 10.69
N LYS A 231 14.41 2.97 9.56
CA LYS A 231 14.30 3.96 8.48
C LYS A 231 13.61 5.26 8.93
N ALA A 232 12.55 5.17 9.73
CA ALA A 232 11.90 6.36 10.29
C ALA A 232 12.84 7.12 11.23
N SER A 233 13.53 6.41 12.11
CA SER A 233 14.50 7.00 13.05
C SER A 233 15.68 7.68 12.33
N GLU A 234 16.26 7.01 11.33
CA GLU A 234 17.41 7.52 10.58
C GLU A 234 17.07 8.72 9.68
N SER A 235 15.87 8.70 9.07
CA SER A 235 15.43 9.78 8.18
C SER A 235 14.71 10.92 8.89
N GLY A 236 14.26 10.73 10.13
CA GLY A 236 13.36 11.65 10.82
C GLY A 236 11.92 11.68 10.27
N ALA A 237 11.57 10.73 9.40
CA ALA A 237 10.23 10.64 8.85
C ALA A 237 9.20 10.29 9.93
N ASP A 238 7.99 10.83 9.80
CA ASP A 238 6.88 10.59 10.73
C ASP A 238 6.29 9.18 10.58
N GLY A 239 6.66 8.45 9.51
CA GLY A 239 6.23 7.09 9.29
C GLY A 239 6.85 6.44 8.06
N VAL A 240 6.51 5.15 7.88
CA VAL A 240 6.98 4.29 6.77
C VAL A 240 5.81 3.58 6.12
N MET A 241 5.75 3.65 4.79
CA MET A 241 4.73 2.99 3.99
C MET A 241 5.30 1.72 3.35
N PHE A 242 4.62 0.59 3.59
CA PHE A 242 5.02 -0.72 3.10
C PHE A 242 4.23 -1.12 1.86
N GLY A 243 4.91 -1.67 0.87
CA GLY A 243 4.28 -2.20 -0.34
C GLY A 243 4.63 -3.68 -0.53
N ARG A 244 5.72 -3.99 -1.24
CA ARG A 244 6.10 -5.36 -1.62
C ARG A 244 6.29 -6.34 -0.46
N ALA A 245 6.64 -5.85 0.71
CA ALA A 245 6.79 -6.67 1.92
C ALA A 245 5.48 -7.32 2.39
N LEU A 246 4.34 -6.79 1.93
CA LEU A 246 3.00 -7.28 2.30
C LEU A 246 2.53 -8.46 1.43
N PHE A 247 3.20 -8.73 0.28
CA PHE A 247 2.76 -9.80 -0.62
C PHE A 247 2.86 -11.18 0.03
N GLY A 248 1.72 -11.85 0.17
CA GLY A 248 1.60 -13.16 0.80
C GLY A 248 1.93 -13.17 2.29
N ASN A 249 1.92 -12.00 2.93
CA ASN A 249 2.17 -11.81 4.34
C ASN A 249 1.09 -10.92 5.01
N PRO A 250 -0.13 -11.38 5.17
CA PRO A 250 -1.18 -10.61 5.83
C PRO A 250 -0.94 -10.43 7.35
N TRP A 251 -0.01 -11.16 7.94
CA TRP A 251 0.41 -11.02 9.34
C TRP A 251 1.48 -9.94 9.57
N PHE A 252 1.84 -9.19 8.54
CA PHE A 252 2.99 -8.28 8.56
C PHE A 252 3.00 -7.31 9.75
N PHE A 253 1.83 -6.76 10.12
CA PHE A 253 1.70 -5.82 11.24
C PHE A 253 1.39 -6.51 12.58
N HIS A 254 1.26 -7.85 12.62
CA HIS A 254 1.05 -8.56 13.88
C HIS A 254 2.33 -8.55 14.73
N PRO A 255 2.27 -8.27 16.05
CA PRO A 255 3.46 -8.09 16.88
C PRO A 255 4.26 -9.37 17.08
N THR A 256 3.62 -10.54 17.08
CA THR A 256 4.24 -11.84 17.40
C THR A 256 4.20 -12.85 16.26
N LYS A 257 3.27 -12.75 15.30
CA LYS A 257 3.22 -13.69 14.17
C LYS A 257 4.24 -13.32 13.09
N ARG A 258 5.00 -14.30 12.64
CA ARG A 258 6.04 -14.11 11.62
C ARG A 258 5.99 -15.22 10.58
N LEU A 259 6.23 -14.85 9.31
CA LEU A 259 6.59 -15.85 8.31
C LEU A 259 8.01 -16.36 8.60
N PRO A 260 8.27 -17.67 8.54
CA PRO A 260 9.63 -18.19 8.52
C PRO A 260 10.48 -17.51 7.44
N HIS A 261 11.75 -17.28 7.68
CA HIS A 261 12.61 -16.48 6.79
C HIS A 261 12.68 -17.00 5.35
N ASN A 262 12.62 -18.32 5.18
CA ASN A 262 12.54 -19.00 3.87
C ASN A 262 11.22 -18.75 3.12
N LEU A 263 10.18 -18.21 3.78
CA LEU A 263 8.85 -17.98 3.21
C LEU A 263 8.54 -16.51 2.94
N THR A 264 9.48 -15.58 3.16
CA THR A 264 9.18 -14.13 3.08
C THR A 264 9.02 -13.58 1.66
N GLY A 265 9.23 -14.36 0.61
CA GLY A 265 8.96 -13.98 -0.78
C GLY A 265 9.70 -12.76 -1.34
N LEU A 266 10.50 -12.09 -0.54
CA LEU A 266 11.29 -10.94 -0.97
C LEU A 266 12.42 -11.40 -1.90
N PRO A 267 12.65 -10.73 -3.05
CA PRO A 267 13.79 -11.05 -3.90
C PRO A 267 15.08 -10.78 -3.13
N THR A 268 15.90 -11.82 -2.99
CA THR A 268 17.19 -11.81 -2.25
C THR A 268 18.30 -11.00 -2.93
N ARG A 269 18.00 -10.16 -3.92
CA ARG A 269 18.99 -9.29 -4.56
C ARG A 269 19.35 -8.13 -3.64
N GLY A 270 20.50 -8.23 -2.98
CA GLY A 270 21.15 -7.11 -2.31
C GLY A 270 20.83 -6.91 -0.83
N VAL A 271 20.17 -7.84 -0.17
CA VAL A 271 20.12 -7.88 1.30
C VAL A 271 21.27 -8.78 1.75
N ASP A 272 22.14 -8.24 2.60
CA ASP A 272 23.15 -9.05 3.31
C ASP A 272 22.47 -10.31 3.84
N ARG A 273 23.16 -11.45 3.70
CA ARG A 273 22.75 -12.74 4.27
C ARG A 273 22.97 -12.69 5.80
N GLY A 274 22.40 -11.67 6.43
CA GLY A 274 22.32 -11.61 7.87
C GLY A 274 21.39 -12.70 8.35
N GLU A 275 21.96 -13.71 8.96
CA GLU A 275 21.36 -14.77 9.74
C GLU A 275 20.08 -15.38 9.16
N LEU A 276 20.26 -16.45 8.38
CA LEU A 276 19.21 -17.44 8.15
C LEU A 276 18.69 -17.84 9.54
N ILE A 277 17.49 -17.44 9.91
CA ILE A 277 16.84 -18.02 11.10
C ILE A 277 16.68 -19.49 10.75
N ASP A 278 17.48 -20.32 11.38
CA ASP A 278 17.36 -21.76 11.33
C ASP A 278 15.95 -22.07 11.86
N THR A 279 15.11 -22.70 11.05
CA THR A 279 13.77 -23.13 11.46
C THR A 279 13.78 -24.13 12.62
N ASN A 280 14.96 -24.66 12.99
CA ASN A 280 15.18 -25.49 14.16
C ASN A 280 15.52 -24.67 15.43
N VAL A 281 15.74 -23.38 15.33
CA VAL A 281 15.90 -22.51 16.51
C VAL A 281 14.52 -22.14 17.02
N ALA A 282 14.26 -22.43 18.28
CA ALA A 282 13.05 -22.00 18.95
C ALA A 282 12.88 -20.47 18.77
N PRO A 283 11.67 -20.00 18.39
CA PRO A 283 11.44 -18.57 18.26
C PRO A 283 11.77 -17.86 19.57
N ALA A 284 12.24 -16.61 19.48
CA ALA A 284 12.39 -15.76 20.65
C ALA A 284 11.06 -15.72 21.44
N ASP A 285 11.13 -15.56 22.76
CA ASP A 285 9.96 -15.59 23.63
C ASP A 285 8.81 -14.73 23.04
N GLY A 286 7.64 -15.37 22.86
CA GLY A 286 6.43 -14.75 22.36
C GLY A 286 6.30 -14.66 20.83
N ILE A 287 7.26 -15.15 20.02
CA ILE A 287 7.13 -15.22 18.55
C ILE A 287 6.48 -16.54 18.14
N GLU A 288 5.47 -16.47 17.31
CA GLU A 288 4.77 -17.59 16.68
C GLU A 288 5.05 -17.59 15.17
N PHE A 289 5.58 -18.71 14.64
CA PHE A 289 5.75 -18.86 13.21
C PHE A 289 4.46 -19.36 12.56
N VAL A 290 4.03 -18.63 11.51
CA VAL A 290 2.92 -19.03 10.65
C VAL A 290 3.31 -20.32 9.91
N THR A 291 2.48 -21.33 9.99
CA THR A 291 2.71 -22.63 9.31
C THR A 291 2.51 -22.49 7.80
N LEU A 292 3.03 -23.45 7.03
CA LEU A 292 2.76 -23.52 5.59
C LEU A 292 1.26 -23.75 5.33
N GLU A 293 0.62 -24.59 6.14
CA GLU A 293 -0.81 -24.87 6.07
C GLU A 293 -1.63 -23.58 6.27
N ASP A 294 -1.39 -22.81 7.34
CA ASP A 294 -2.06 -21.53 7.58
C ASP A 294 -1.91 -20.59 6.41
N ARG A 295 -0.70 -20.48 5.86
CA ARG A 295 -0.40 -19.60 4.74
C ARG A 295 -1.16 -19.98 3.47
N LEU A 296 -1.27 -21.27 3.17
CA LEU A 296 -2.00 -21.77 2.01
C LEU A 296 -3.52 -21.69 2.22
N ASN A 297 -4.02 -21.93 3.42
CA ASN A 297 -5.42 -21.72 3.76
C ASN A 297 -5.84 -20.24 3.61
N VAL A 298 -4.97 -19.31 4.02
CA VAL A 298 -5.20 -17.87 3.81
C VAL A 298 -5.16 -17.49 2.33
N LEU A 299 -4.36 -18.14 1.49
CA LEU A 299 -4.42 -17.96 0.04
C LEU A 299 -5.79 -18.38 -0.50
N VAL A 300 -6.34 -19.52 -0.06
CA VAL A 300 -7.67 -20.00 -0.46
C VAL A 300 -8.73 -18.99 -0.02
N GLU A 301 -8.73 -18.59 1.24
CA GLU A 301 -9.67 -17.57 1.77
C GLU A 301 -9.60 -16.26 0.96
N HIS A 302 -8.40 -15.76 0.69
CA HIS A 302 -8.21 -14.56 -0.13
C HIS A 302 -8.81 -14.74 -1.55
N THR A 303 -8.69 -15.94 -2.11
CA THR A 303 -9.21 -16.25 -3.45
C THR A 303 -10.75 -16.25 -3.47
N TYR A 304 -11.41 -16.85 -2.46
CA TYR A 304 -12.86 -16.80 -2.32
C TYR A 304 -13.37 -15.38 -2.13
N LEU A 305 -12.73 -14.62 -1.23
CA LEU A 305 -13.10 -13.23 -0.98
C LEU A 305 -12.93 -12.34 -2.23
N PHE A 306 -11.89 -12.58 -3.03
CA PHE A 306 -11.71 -11.90 -4.31
C PHE A 306 -12.86 -12.21 -5.28
N ALA A 307 -13.25 -13.47 -5.41
CA ALA A 307 -14.34 -13.88 -6.31
C ALA A 307 -15.69 -13.32 -5.85
N GLU A 308 -15.92 -13.23 -4.56
CA GLU A 308 -17.13 -12.65 -3.97
C GLU A 308 -17.23 -11.14 -4.21
N LEU A 309 -16.22 -10.38 -3.80
CA LEU A 309 -16.24 -8.92 -3.81
C LEU A 309 -15.97 -8.33 -5.20
N LEU A 310 -15.17 -9.01 -6.03
CA LEU A 310 -14.67 -8.49 -7.30
C LEU A 310 -15.02 -9.38 -8.49
N HIS A 311 -16.19 -10.05 -8.43
CA HIS A 311 -16.68 -11.00 -9.45
C HIS A 311 -16.69 -10.44 -10.89
N PHE A 312 -16.74 -9.13 -11.06
CA PHE A 312 -16.68 -8.43 -12.35
C PHE A 312 -15.24 -8.14 -12.82
N LYS A 313 -14.21 -8.30 -11.96
CA LYS A 313 -12.79 -8.23 -12.34
C LYS A 313 -12.33 -9.60 -12.87
N SER A 314 -11.29 -9.56 -13.71
CA SER A 314 -10.69 -10.82 -14.18
C SER A 314 -10.05 -11.59 -13.02
N PHE A 315 -10.35 -12.87 -12.91
CA PHE A 315 -9.73 -13.78 -11.94
C PHE A 315 -8.19 -13.83 -12.05
N ASN A 316 -7.65 -13.49 -13.22
CA ASN A 316 -6.20 -13.38 -13.42
C ASN A 316 -5.53 -12.32 -12.53
N ILE A 317 -6.27 -11.36 -11.98
CA ILE A 317 -5.75 -10.39 -11.01
C ILE A 317 -5.32 -11.13 -9.74
N MET A 318 -6.14 -12.06 -9.23
CA MET A 318 -5.82 -12.86 -8.04
C MET A 318 -4.51 -13.66 -8.22
N LYS A 319 -4.20 -14.10 -9.44
CA LYS A 319 -2.98 -14.87 -9.74
C LYS A 319 -1.68 -14.13 -9.40
N LYS A 320 -1.70 -12.80 -9.32
CA LYS A 320 -0.54 -12.00 -8.86
C LYS A 320 -0.17 -12.32 -7.41
N HIS A 321 -1.15 -12.60 -6.58
CA HIS A 321 -0.96 -12.90 -5.16
C HIS A 321 -0.36 -14.30 -4.92
N TYR A 322 -0.61 -15.26 -5.81
CA TYR A 322 -0.10 -16.64 -5.65
C TYR A 322 1.41 -16.70 -5.51
N LYS A 323 2.15 -15.83 -6.25
CA LYS A 323 3.61 -15.74 -6.11
C LYS A 323 4.02 -15.25 -4.72
N GLY A 324 3.22 -14.43 -4.09
CA GLY A 324 3.44 -13.95 -2.73
C GLY A 324 3.23 -15.05 -1.69
N TYR A 325 2.16 -15.83 -1.80
CA TYR A 325 1.83 -16.90 -0.87
C TYR A 325 2.65 -18.18 -1.09
N VAL A 326 2.99 -18.50 -2.33
CA VAL A 326 3.59 -19.79 -2.71
C VAL A 326 5.04 -19.62 -3.11
N ASN A 327 5.93 -19.53 -2.14
CA ASN A 327 7.38 -19.43 -2.34
C ASN A 327 8.14 -19.88 -1.09
N GLY A 328 9.43 -20.18 -1.22
CA GLY A 328 10.32 -20.45 -0.11
C GLY A 328 10.21 -21.84 0.50
N PHE A 329 9.46 -22.78 -0.08
CA PHE A 329 9.32 -24.15 0.41
C PHE A 329 9.44 -25.16 -0.74
N ALA A 330 9.68 -26.45 -0.39
CA ALA A 330 9.77 -27.53 -1.37
C ALA A 330 8.46 -27.70 -2.14
N GLY A 331 8.53 -27.85 -3.47
CA GLY A 331 7.32 -27.97 -4.32
C GLY A 331 6.63 -26.65 -4.67
N ALA A 332 7.08 -25.49 -4.15
CA ALA A 332 6.44 -24.20 -4.41
C ALA A 332 6.34 -23.83 -5.90
N ALA A 333 7.33 -24.20 -6.72
CA ALA A 333 7.31 -23.92 -8.15
C ALA A 333 6.20 -24.71 -8.86
N GLN A 334 6.07 -25.99 -8.55
CA GLN A 334 5.05 -26.89 -9.10
C GLN A 334 3.66 -26.44 -8.66
N LEU A 335 3.47 -26.17 -7.36
CA LEU A 335 2.19 -25.69 -6.83
C LEU A 335 1.77 -24.38 -7.52
N ARG A 336 2.69 -23.40 -7.68
CA ARG A 336 2.37 -22.17 -8.42
C ARG A 336 1.94 -22.45 -9.86
N ALA A 337 2.63 -23.33 -10.57
CA ALA A 337 2.26 -23.68 -11.95
C ALA A 337 0.82 -24.21 -12.00
N GLN A 338 0.47 -25.14 -11.11
CA GLN A 338 -0.90 -25.66 -11.01
C GLN A 338 -1.94 -24.57 -10.70
N LEU A 339 -1.68 -23.72 -9.70
CA LEU A 339 -2.58 -22.62 -9.33
C LEU A 339 -2.78 -21.61 -10.47
N MET A 340 -1.75 -21.36 -11.29
CA MET A 340 -1.85 -20.43 -12.42
C MET A 340 -2.77 -20.92 -13.56
N GLU A 341 -3.05 -22.21 -13.62
CA GLU A 341 -3.94 -22.82 -14.61
C GLU A 341 -5.43 -22.70 -14.20
N GLN A 342 -5.71 -22.60 -12.91
CA GLN A 342 -7.05 -22.59 -12.37
C GLN A 342 -7.81 -21.28 -12.65
N GLN A 343 -9.15 -21.36 -12.67
CA GLN A 343 -10.03 -20.22 -13.00
C GLN A 343 -11.07 -19.94 -11.92
N THR A 344 -11.24 -20.84 -10.95
CA THR A 344 -12.24 -20.71 -9.88
C THR A 344 -11.62 -20.90 -8.49
N PRO A 345 -12.24 -20.34 -7.43
CA PRO A 345 -11.81 -20.59 -6.06
C PRO A 345 -11.79 -22.07 -5.65
N GLU A 346 -12.79 -22.83 -6.09
CA GLU A 346 -12.92 -24.27 -5.79
C GLU A 346 -11.77 -25.08 -6.38
N GLU A 347 -11.35 -24.76 -7.61
CA GLU A 347 -10.19 -25.39 -8.24
C GLU A 347 -8.89 -25.05 -7.49
N ILE A 348 -8.74 -23.81 -7.02
CA ILE A 348 -7.59 -23.38 -6.18
C ILE A 348 -7.57 -24.15 -4.86
N GLU A 349 -8.71 -24.23 -4.18
CA GLU A 349 -8.85 -24.97 -2.92
C GLU A 349 -8.46 -26.43 -3.09
N GLN A 350 -8.96 -27.09 -4.16
CA GLN A 350 -8.64 -28.48 -4.43
C GLN A 350 -7.14 -28.71 -4.69
N VAL A 351 -6.49 -27.82 -5.44
CA VAL A 351 -5.03 -27.89 -5.69
C VAL A 351 -4.24 -27.71 -4.39
N VAL A 352 -4.63 -26.77 -3.55
CA VAL A 352 -3.98 -26.53 -2.24
C VAL A 352 -4.18 -27.74 -1.33
N HIS A 353 -5.40 -28.26 -1.23
CA HIS A 353 -5.72 -29.45 -0.41
C HIS A 353 -4.88 -30.66 -0.82
N ASN A 354 -4.84 -30.98 -2.12
CA ASN A 354 -4.04 -32.09 -2.64
C ASN A 354 -2.54 -31.92 -2.33
N PHE A 355 -2.02 -30.70 -2.46
CA PHE A 355 -0.65 -30.41 -2.12
C PHE A 355 -0.36 -30.65 -0.64
N LEU A 356 -1.19 -30.13 0.28
CA LEU A 356 -1.02 -30.31 1.72
C LEU A 356 -1.02 -31.79 2.14
N GLN A 357 -1.86 -32.62 1.52
CA GLN A 357 -1.86 -34.08 1.76
C GLN A 357 -0.56 -34.76 1.37
N THR A 358 0.23 -34.19 0.45
CA THR A 358 1.53 -34.78 0.08
C THR A 358 2.67 -34.33 0.99
N GLN A 359 2.44 -33.41 1.92
CA GLN A 359 3.43 -32.89 2.87
C GLN A 359 3.39 -33.62 4.22
N THR A 360 2.31 -34.37 4.47
CA THR A 360 2.16 -35.27 5.63
C THR A 360 2.75 -36.64 5.34
#